data_dc980f760266fff6274fd7dce608b981
#
_entry.id   dc980f760266fff6274fd7dce608b981
#
_cell.length_a   1.000
_cell.length_b   1.000
_cell.length_c   1.000
_cell.angle_alpha   90.00
_cell.angle_beta   90.00
_cell.angle_gamma   90.00
#
_symmetry.space_group_name_H-M   'P 1'
#
loop_
_entity.id
_entity.type
_entity.pdbx_description
1 polymer ?
#
loop_
_entity_poly.entity_id
_entity_poly.type
_entity_poly.pdbx_seq_one_letter_code
_entity_poly.pdbx_strand_id
1 'polypeptide(L)'
;FALRNGMPIHWASSSHGAEIQNAQSWSATIRQRDGAPAGILQIKTSSGAETSAFIERVADISQHMAALALEQEKSRQHIEQLIQFDPMTGLPNRNNLHNYLDDLVDKAVSPVVYLIGVDHIQDVIDSLGYAWADQALLEVVNRFREKLKPDQYLCRIEGTQFVLVSLENDVSNITQIADELRNVVSKPIMIDDKPFPLTLSIGISYDLGKNRDYLLSTAHNAMDYIRKNGGNGWQ
;
A
#
# COMPACT_ATOMS: atom_id res chain seq x y z
N PHE A 1 9.16 10.18 21.43
CA PHE A 1 9.94 8.94 21.18
C PHE A 1 9.82 8.59 19.70
N ALA A 2 10.89 8.71 18.94
CA ALA A 2 10.90 8.28 17.54
C ALA A 2 12.07 7.31 17.34
N LEU A 3 11.79 6.11 16.87
CA LEU A 3 12.78 5.18 16.36
C LEU A 3 12.80 5.29 14.84
N ARG A 4 13.91 5.68 14.25
CA ARG A 4 14.13 5.64 12.82
C ARG A 4 15.16 4.57 12.52
N ASN A 5 14.77 3.53 11.76
CA ASN A 5 15.66 2.46 11.28
C ASN A 5 16.45 1.69 12.36
N GLY A 6 15.83 1.39 13.52
CA GLY A 6 16.47 0.56 14.54
C GLY A 6 17.64 1.22 15.30
N MET A 7 17.93 2.49 15.05
CA MET A 7 18.95 3.22 15.80
C MET A 7 18.32 3.98 16.98
N PRO A 8 18.95 3.99 18.16
CA PRO A 8 18.48 4.78 19.29
C PRO A 8 18.58 6.27 18.94
N ILE A 9 17.46 6.98 19.05
CA ILE A 9 17.46 8.43 18.93
C ILE A 9 17.89 8.99 20.28
N HIS A 10 19.06 9.64 20.31
CA HIS A 10 19.47 10.43 21.44
C HIS A 10 18.58 11.68 21.55
N TRP A 11 17.70 11.71 22.52
CA TRP A 11 17.06 12.95 22.94
C TRP A 11 18.07 13.76 23.78
N ALA A 12 18.81 14.61 23.13
CA ALA A 12 19.49 15.69 23.81
C ALA A 12 18.49 16.86 23.89
N SER A 13 17.93 17.14 25.06
CA SER A 13 17.39 18.46 25.30
C SER A 13 18.55 19.43 25.16
N SER A 14 18.51 20.28 24.14
CA SER A 14 19.48 21.34 23.96
C SER A 14 19.29 22.42 25.02
N SER A 15 19.90 22.23 26.16
CA SER A 15 20.25 23.30 27.04
C SER A 15 21.68 23.06 27.48
N HIS A 16 22.61 23.77 26.80
CA HIS A 16 24.02 23.97 27.13
C HIS A 16 24.86 22.70 27.40
N GLY A 17 25.82 22.48 26.52
CA GLY A 17 26.85 21.46 26.63
C GLY A 17 27.71 21.62 27.89
N ALA A 18 27.31 20.96 28.94
CA ALA A 18 28.17 20.59 30.03
C ALA A 18 28.28 19.06 29.99
N GLU A 19 29.45 18.53 29.69
CA GLU A 19 29.83 17.15 29.99
C GLU A 19 29.57 16.92 31.47
N ILE A 20 28.57 16.09 31.77
CA ILE A 20 28.29 15.70 33.15
C ILE A 20 29.35 14.67 33.52
N GLN A 21 30.42 15.11 34.15
CA GLN A 21 31.40 14.25 34.80
C GLN A 21 30.72 13.56 35.99
N ASN A 22 30.78 12.21 36.03
CA ASN A 22 30.15 11.31 37.02
C ASN A 22 28.65 11.02 36.82
N ALA A 23 28.15 10.93 35.61
CA ALA A 23 26.79 10.42 35.35
C ALA A 23 26.73 8.89 35.51
N GLN A 24 25.85 8.42 36.40
CA GLN A 24 25.47 7.01 36.41
C GLN A 24 24.47 6.78 35.28
N SER A 25 24.71 5.76 34.44
CA SER A 25 23.82 5.39 33.38
C SER A 25 23.15 4.05 33.66
N TRP A 26 21.86 4.00 33.47
CA TRP A 26 21.08 2.78 33.57
C TRP A 26 20.46 2.51 32.20
N SER A 27 20.40 1.23 31.77
CA SER A 27 19.81 0.87 30.49
C SER A 27 18.89 -0.33 30.62
N ALA A 28 17.74 -0.30 29.97
CA ALA A 28 16.82 -1.42 29.87
C ALA A 28 16.35 -1.65 28.44
N THR A 29 16.13 -2.90 28.09
CA THR A 29 15.57 -3.28 26.81
C THR A 29 14.06 -3.13 26.85
N ILE A 30 13.51 -2.29 25.98
CA ILE A 30 12.07 -2.21 25.74
C ILE A 30 11.67 -3.45 24.95
N ARG A 31 10.72 -4.23 25.48
CA ARG A 31 10.23 -5.45 24.84
C ARG A 31 8.79 -5.26 24.36
N GLN A 32 8.45 -5.91 23.25
CA GLN A 32 7.08 -6.04 22.76
C GLN A 32 6.34 -7.10 23.60
N ARG A 33 5.03 -7.23 23.40
CA ARG A 33 4.18 -8.23 24.08
C ARG A 33 4.62 -9.67 23.81
N ASP A 34 5.18 -9.94 22.64
CA ASP A 34 5.76 -11.24 22.25
C ASP A 34 7.15 -11.50 22.82
N GLY A 35 7.69 -10.56 23.62
CA GLY A 35 9.03 -10.63 24.22
C GLY A 35 10.17 -10.17 23.31
N ALA A 36 9.90 -9.86 22.02
CA ALA A 36 10.92 -9.40 21.09
C ALA A 36 11.47 -8.02 21.48
N PRO A 37 12.78 -7.77 21.34
CA PRO A 37 13.37 -6.47 21.65
C PRO A 37 12.89 -5.42 20.65
N ALA A 38 12.38 -4.28 21.16
CA ALA A 38 11.89 -3.16 20.36
C ALA A 38 12.81 -1.93 20.41
N GLY A 39 13.65 -1.84 21.43
CA GLY A 39 14.57 -0.71 21.62
C GLY A 39 15.30 -0.78 22.96
N ILE A 40 16.09 0.23 23.25
CA ILE A 40 16.82 0.39 24.51
C ILE A 40 16.42 1.73 25.13
N LEU A 41 15.96 1.70 26.37
CA LEU A 41 15.79 2.88 27.22
C LEU A 41 17.09 3.12 27.98
N GLN A 42 17.64 4.32 27.89
CA GLN A 42 18.81 4.71 28.67
C GLN A 42 18.46 5.91 29.54
N ILE A 43 18.68 5.80 30.83
CA ILE A 43 18.51 6.86 31.82
C ILE A 43 19.88 7.28 32.30
N LYS A 44 20.19 8.58 32.26
CA LYS A 44 21.41 9.18 32.81
C LYS A 44 21.03 10.09 33.97
N THR A 45 21.64 9.93 35.12
CA THR A 45 21.42 10.77 36.29
C THR A 45 22.67 11.60 36.58
N SER A 46 22.46 12.88 36.95
CA SER A 46 23.54 13.74 37.43
C SER A 46 23.67 13.55 38.95
N SER A 47 24.69 12.80 39.37
CA SER A 47 25.20 12.59 40.74
C SER A 47 24.22 12.21 41.87
N GLY A 48 24.42 11.05 42.40
CA GLY A 48 24.69 10.67 43.77
C GLY A 48 23.63 10.77 44.88
N ALA A 49 22.43 11.27 44.67
CA ALA A 49 21.45 11.51 45.74
C ALA A 49 20.15 10.68 45.62
N GLU A 50 19.92 9.97 44.55
CA GLU A 50 18.69 9.19 44.37
C GLU A 50 18.95 7.69 44.69
N THR A 51 18.07 7.12 45.50
CA THR A 51 18.15 5.70 45.88
C THR A 51 17.94 4.83 44.61
N SER A 52 18.71 3.75 44.47
CA SER A 52 18.59 2.76 43.37
C SER A 52 17.14 2.35 43.13
N ALA A 53 16.33 2.22 44.16
CA ALA A 53 14.92 1.85 44.08
C ALA A 53 14.03 2.91 43.36
N PHE A 54 14.37 4.19 43.44
CA PHE A 54 13.63 5.25 42.71
C PHE A 54 13.94 5.19 41.21
N ILE A 55 15.23 5.03 40.86
CA ILE A 55 15.68 4.90 39.48
C ILE A 55 15.07 3.66 38.81
N GLU A 56 15.08 2.51 39.52
CA GLU A 56 14.46 1.27 39.03
C GLU A 56 12.97 1.43 38.77
N ARG A 57 12.24 2.10 39.66
CA ARG A 57 10.78 2.37 39.47
C ARG A 57 10.51 3.29 38.32
N VAL A 58 11.26 4.38 38.15
CA VAL A 58 11.16 5.30 37.03
C VAL A 58 11.49 4.58 35.72
N ALA A 59 12.51 3.73 35.73
CA ALA A 59 12.90 2.94 34.59
C ALA A 59 11.81 1.94 34.18
N ASP A 60 11.22 1.24 35.13
CA ASP A 60 10.14 0.27 34.87
C ASP A 60 8.89 0.95 34.27
N ILE A 61 8.45 2.06 34.87
CA ILE A 61 7.33 2.84 34.35
C ILE A 61 7.65 3.37 32.94
N SER A 62 8.85 3.92 32.73
CA SER A 62 9.26 4.46 31.43
C SER A 62 9.36 3.38 30.36
N GLN A 63 9.81 2.18 30.72
CA GLN A 63 9.88 1.01 29.84
C GLN A 63 8.47 0.57 29.40
N HIS A 64 7.53 0.50 30.33
CA HIS A 64 6.14 0.16 30.03
C HIS A 64 5.47 1.21 29.14
N MET A 65 5.66 2.50 29.43
CA MET A 65 5.13 3.59 28.61
C MET A 65 5.72 3.58 27.20
N ALA A 66 7.02 3.33 27.07
CA ALA A 66 7.67 3.24 25.77
C ALA A 66 7.17 2.02 24.96
N ALA A 67 6.99 0.87 25.60
CA ALA A 67 6.43 -0.31 24.96
C ALA A 67 5.01 -0.06 24.45
N LEU A 68 4.15 0.56 25.26
CA LEU A 68 2.79 0.92 24.88
C LEU A 68 2.76 1.93 23.73
N ALA A 69 3.61 2.95 23.76
CA ALA A 69 3.71 3.94 22.67
C ALA A 69 4.16 3.31 21.35
N LEU A 70 5.09 2.37 21.38
CA LEU A 70 5.53 1.63 20.20
C LEU A 70 4.42 0.71 19.64
N GLU A 71 3.66 0.07 20.52
CA GLU A 71 2.52 -0.77 20.13
C GLU A 71 1.42 0.08 19.46
N GLN A 72 1.10 1.23 20.05
CA GLN A 72 0.14 2.18 19.46
C GLN A 72 0.61 2.69 18.09
N GLU A 73 1.87 3.06 17.96
CA GLU A 73 2.41 3.53 16.67
C GLU A 73 2.37 2.45 15.59
N LYS A 74 2.72 1.20 15.92
CA LYS A 74 2.59 0.07 14.98
C LYS A 74 1.13 -0.17 14.57
N SER A 75 0.21 -0.14 15.54
CA SER A 75 -1.22 -0.30 15.26
C SER A 75 -1.73 0.83 14.36
N ARG A 76 -1.31 2.07 14.60
CA ARG A 76 -1.65 3.22 13.76
C ARG A 76 -1.12 3.05 12.34
N GLN A 77 0.16 2.68 12.18
CA GLN A 77 0.75 2.44 10.86
C GLN A 77 0.05 1.30 10.11
N HIS A 78 -0.30 0.22 10.83
CA HIS A 78 -1.03 -0.89 10.23
C HIS A 78 -2.43 -0.47 9.77
N ILE A 79 -3.16 0.30 10.59
CA ILE A 79 -4.46 0.86 10.22
C ILE A 79 -4.33 1.79 8.99
N GLU A 80 -3.33 2.67 8.96
CA GLU A 80 -3.06 3.54 7.81
C GLU A 80 -2.78 2.74 6.54
N GLN A 81 -2.02 1.63 6.64
CA GLN A 81 -1.79 0.74 5.52
C GLN A 81 -3.09 0.10 5.01
N LEU A 82 -3.95 -0.41 5.91
CA LEU A 82 -5.24 -1.00 5.53
C LEU A 82 -6.21 0.03 4.92
N ILE A 83 -6.14 1.28 5.36
CA ILE A 83 -6.97 2.37 4.81
C ILE A 83 -6.54 2.74 3.39
N GLN A 84 -5.27 2.57 3.03
CA GLN A 84 -4.70 3.07 1.78
C GLN A 84 -4.34 1.98 0.77
N PHE A 85 -4.17 0.73 1.20
CA PHE A 85 -3.69 -0.36 0.35
C PHE A 85 -4.61 -1.59 0.44
N ASP A 86 -4.67 -2.35 -0.65
CA ASP A 86 -5.32 -3.65 -0.69
C ASP A 86 -4.42 -4.72 -0.04
N PRO A 87 -4.89 -5.43 0.99
CA PRO A 87 -4.04 -6.34 1.77
C PRO A 87 -3.57 -7.58 0.98
N MET A 88 -4.31 -7.98 -0.07
CA MET A 88 -3.96 -9.15 -0.88
C MET A 88 -2.85 -8.81 -1.88
N THR A 89 -2.97 -7.70 -2.59
CA THR A 89 -2.08 -7.35 -3.69
C THR A 89 -0.98 -6.36 -3.30
N GLY A 90 -1.14 -5.65 -2.18
CA GLY A 90 -0.27 -4.54 -1.79
C GLY A 90 -0.36 -3.33 -2.71
N LEU A 91 -1.30 -3.31 -3.66
CA LEU A 91 -1.58 -2.13 -4.48
C LEU A 91 -2.37 -1.10 -3.68
N PRO A 92 -2.30 0.19 -4.05
CA PRO A 92 -3.26 1.17 -3.59
C PRO A 92 -4.70 0.67 -3.74
N ASN A 93 -5.56 0.99 -2.77
CA ASN A 93 -6.97 0.63 -2.80
C ASN A 93 -7.86 1.74 -3.37
N ARG A 94 -9.19 1.55 -3.33
CA ARG A 94 -10.17 2.53 -3.79
C ARG A 94 -10.03 3.90 -3.10
N ASN A 95 -9.78 3.93 -1.79
CA ASN A 95 -9.63 5.20 -1.06
C ASN A 95 -8.39 5.98 -1.52
N ASN A 96 -7.28 5.27 -1.72
CA ASN A 96 -6.06 5.88 -2.25
C ASN A 96 -6.27 6.42 -3.67
N LEU A 97 -6.97 5.66 -4.53
CA LEU A 97 -7.33 6.11 -5.89
C LEU A 97 -8.15 7.40 -5.86
N HIS A 98 -9.16 7.49 -4.99
CA HIS A 98 -10.00 8.68 -4.87
C HIS A 98 -9.16 9.92 -4.51
N ASN A 99 -8.29 9.79 -3.51
CA ASN A 99 -7.40 10.88 -3.11
C ASN A 99 -6.45 11.27 -4.25
N TYR A 100 -5.91 10.29 -4.97
CA TYR A 100 -5.01 10.54 -6.11
C TYR A 100 -5.71 11.28 -7.26
N LEU A 101 -6.93 10.85 -7.63
CA LEU A 101 -7.69 11.51 -8.68
C LEU A 101 -8.14 12.92 -8.29
N ASP A 102 -8.56 13.13 -7.03
CA ASP A 102 -8.91 14.45 -6.52
C ASP A 102 -7.71 15.42 -6.58
N ASP A 103 -6.52 14.95 -6.16
CA ASP A 103 -5.28 15.73 -6.25
C ASP A 103 -4.90 16.11 -7.69
N LEU A 104 -5.15 15.23 -8.66
CA LEU A 104 -4.95 15.54 -10.08
C LEU A 104 -5.94 16.59 -10.58
N VAL A 105 -7.22 16.46 -10.21
CA VAL A 105 -8.28 17.44 -10.58
C VAL A 105 -7.96 18.81 -9.97
N ASP A 106 -7.57 18.88 -8.71
CA ASP A 106 -7.22 20.12 -8.03
C ASP A 106 -5.98 20.80 -8.67
N LYS A 107 -5.08 20.03 -9.24
CA LYS A 107 -3.92 20.52 -10.00
C LYS A 107 -4.22 20.84 -11.45
N ALA A 108 -5.48 20.72 -11.88
CA ALA A 108 -5.92 20.87 -13.28
C ALA A 108 -5.17 19.93 -14.25
N VAL A 109 -4.76 18.75 -13.77
CA VAL A 109 -4.18 17.69 -14.60
C VAL A 109 -5.30 16.74 -15.03
N SER A 110 -5.36 16.44 -16.31
CA SER A 110 -6.40 15.57 -16.90
C SER A 110 -5.88 14.14 -17.02
N PRO A 111 -6.31 13.21 -16.14
CA PRO A 111 -5.91 11.83 -16.23
C PRO A 111 -6.71 11.05 -17.27
N VAL A 112 -6.10 10.01 -17.81
CA VAL A 112 -6.78 8.91 -18.50
C VAL A 112 -6.96 7.76 -17.52
N VAL A 113 -8.20 7.31 -17.36
CA VAL A 113 -8.57 6.23 -16.45
C VAL A 113 -8.90 4.98 -17.24
N TYR A 114 -8.21 3.88 -16.97
CA TYR A 114 -8.49 2.55 -17.50
C TYR A 114 -9.05 1.69 -16.37
N LEU A 115 -10.33 1.39 -16.41
CA LEU A 115 -10.94 0.44 -15.50
C LEU A 115 -10.84 -0.95 -16.11
N ILE A 116 -10.15 -1.85 -15.42
CA ILE A 116 -9.74 -3.17 -15.89
C ILE A 116 -10.47 -4.22 -15.07
N GLY A 117 -11.26 -5.05 -15.72
CA GLY A 117 -11.87 -6.22 -15.11
C GLY A 117 -11.19 -7.49 -15.61
N VAL A 118 -10.73 -8.35 -14.69
CA VAL A 118 -10.23 -9.69 -15.05
C VAL A 118 -11.41 -10.60 -15.29
N ASP A 119 -11.49 -11.14 -16.51
CA ASP A 119 -12.54 -12.07 -16.92
C ASP A 119 -12.17 -13.50 -16.53
N HIS A 120 -13.17 -14.39 -16.44
CA HIS A 120 -13.02 -15.85 -16.20
C HIS A 120 -12.40 -16.26 -14.85
N ILE A 121 -12.24 -15.35 -13.91
CA ILE A 121 -11.80 -15.72 -12.53
C ILE A 121 -12.83 -16.65 -11.85
N GLN A 122 -14.11 -16.50 -12.17
CA GLN A 122 -15.13 -17.38 -11.62
C GLN A 122 -14.89 -18.84 -12.03
N ASP A 123 -14.43 -19.11 -13.23
CA ASP A 123 -14.10 -20.45 -13.71
C ASP A 123 -12.96 -21.08 -12.88
N VAL A 124 -12.00 -20.24 -12.44
CA VAL A 124 -10.92 -20.67 -11.52
C VAL A 124 -11.49 -21.00 -10.14
N ILE A 125 -12.37 -20.12 -9.61
CA ILE A 125 -13.03 -20.34 -8.30
C ILE A 125 -13.84 -21.63 -8.31
N ASP A 126 -14.64 -21.84 -9.35
CA ASP A 126 -15.53 -22.99 -9.46
C ASP A 126 -14.75 -24.31 -9.65
N SER A 127 -13.59 -24.24 -10.30
CA SER A 127 -12.75 -25.42 -10.59
C SER A 127 -11.79 -25.75 -9.46
N LEU A 128 -11.18 -24.75 -8.81
CA LEU A 128 -10.06 -24.91 -7.89
C LEU A 128 -10.26 -24.22 -6.52
N GLY A 129 -11.21 -23.28 -6.42
CA GLY A 129 -11.52 -22.54 -5.21
C GLY A 129 -10.80 -21.18 -5.11
N TYR A 130 -11.16 -20.42 -4.07
CA TYR A 130 -10.73 -19.03 -3.87
C TYR A 130 -9.22 -18.84 -3.76
N ALA A 131 -8.53 -19.76 -3.07
CA ALA A 131 -7.08 -19.62 -2.89
C ALA A 131 -6.31 -19.59 -4.22
N TRP A 132 -6.75 -20.34 -5.21
CA TRP A 132 -6.17 -20.37 -6.54
C TRP A 132 -6.54 -19.14 -7.37
N ALA A 133 -7.76 -18.64 -7.20
CA ALA A 133 -8.17 -17.37 -7.81
C ALA A 133 -7.36 -16.18 -7.28
N ASP A 134 -7.05 -16.16 -5.99
CA ASP A 134 -6.17 -15.16 -5.38
C ASP A 134 -4.75 -15.24 -5.96
N GLN A 135 -4.20 -16.45 -6.13
CA GLN A 135 -2.90 -16.63 -6.79
C GLN A 135 -2.91 -16.16 -8.24
N ALA A 136 -3.98 -16.45 -8.99
CA ALA A 136 -4.14 -15.98 -10.36
C ALA A 136 -4.15 -14.44 -10.44
N LEU A 137 -4.87 -13.78 -9.52
CA LEU A 137 -4.92 -12.32 -9.45
C LEU A 137 -3.56 -11.72 -9.06
N LEU A 138 -2.82 -12.36 -8.14
CA LEU A 138 -1.46 -11.94 -7.80
C LEU A 138 -0.52 -12.04 -8.99
N GLU A 139 -0.63 -13.09 -9.79
CA GLU A 139 0.16 -13.24 -11.01
C GLU A 139 -0.19 -12.17 -12.05
N VAL A 140 -1.49 -11.83 -12.21
CA VAL A 140 -1.92 -10.69 -13.06
C VAL A 140 -1.26 -9.39 -12.58
N VAL A 141 -1.27 -9.13 -11.28
CA VAL A 141 -0.64 -7.93 -10.69
C VAL A 141 0.87 -7.91 -10.96
N ASN A 142 1.57 -9.04 -10.82
CA ASN A 142 2.99 -9.13 -11.11
C ASN A 142 3.29 -8.80 -12.57
N ARG A 143 2.50 -9.35 -13.50
CA ARG A 143 2.63 -9.04 -14.93
C ARG A 143 2.33 -7.58 -15.25
N PHE A 144 1.36 -6.94 -14.57
CA PHE A 144 1.15 -5.50 -14.67
C PHE A 144 2.40 -4.73 -14.24
N ARG A 145 2.95 -5.04 -13.04
CA ARG A 145 4.14 -4.35 -12.52
C ARG A 145 5.35 -4.44 -13.45
N GLU A 146 5.51 -5.53 -14.18
CA GLU A 146 6.60 -5.72 -15.15
C GLU A 146 6.44 -4.85 -16.41
N LYS A 147 5.23 -4.44 -16.74
CA LYS A 147 4.90 -3.72 -17.99
C LYS A 147 4.64 -2.23 -17.79
N LEU A 148 4.16 -1.85 -16.61
CA LEU A 148 3.78 -0.47 -16.35
C LEU A 148 5.01 0.43 -16.19
N LYS A 149 4.87 1.65 -16.72
CA LYS A 149 5.88 2.70 -16.55
C LYS A 149 5.84 3.27 -15.13
N PRO A 150 6.95 3.85 -14.63
CA PRO A 150 7.03 4.37 -13.26
C PRO A 150 6.05 5.52 -12.95
N ASP A 151 5.60 6.24 -13.98
CA ASP A 151 4.64 7.35 -13.90
C ASP A 151 3.18 6.92 -13.99
N GLN A 152 2.92 5.64 -14.22
CA GLN A 152 1.59 5.07 -14.25
C GLN A 152 1.16 4.58 -12.88
N TYR A 153 -0.06 4.96 -12.47
CA TYR A 153 -0.61 4.60 -11.17
C TYR A 153 -1.58 3.44 -11.31
N LEU A 154 -1.26 2.30 -10.69
CA LEU A 154 -2.11 1.11 -10.66
C LEU A 154 -2.70 0.92 -9.27
N CYS A 155 -4.00 0.68 -9.19
CA CYS A 155 -4.69 0.33 -7.95
C CYS A 155 -5.66 -0.84 -8.15
N ARG A 156 -6.06 -1.48 -7.04
CA ARG A 156 -7.15 -2.46 -6.98
C ARG A 156 -8.34 -1.84 -6.26
N ILE A 157 -9.51 -1.81 -6.91
CA ILE A 157 -10.68 -1.17 -6.32
C ILE A 157 -11.59 -2.16 -5.60
N GLU A 158 -11.84 -3.34 -6.18
CA GLU A 158 -12.60 -4.42 -5.55
C GLU A 158 -12.53 -5.71 -6.36
N GLY A 159 -12.66 -6.86 -5.73
CA GLY A 159 -12.77 -8.16 -6.38
C GLY A 159 -11.71 -8.39 -7.47
N THR A 160 -12.17 -8.46 -8.71
CA THR A 160 -11.33 -8.66 -9.92
C THR A 160 -11.06 -7.36 -10.68
N GLN A 161 -11.34 -6.19 -10.08
CA GLN A 161 -11.27 -4.90 -10.76
C GLN A 161 -10.04 -4.11 -10.32
N PHE A 162 -9.33 -3.61 -11.33
CA PHE A 162 -8.16 -2.73 -11.18
C PHE A 162 -8.40 -1.42 -11.92
N VAL A 163 -7.69 -0.38 -11.52
CA VAL A 163 -7.66 0.89 -12.26
C VAL A 163 -6.21 1.25 -12.52
N LEU A 164 -5.92 1.54 -13.78
CA LEU A 164 -4.71 2.22 -14.17
C LEU A 164 -5.04 3.69 -14.47
N VAL A 165 -4.24 4.60 -13.94
CA VAL A 165 -4.29 6.02 -14.28
C VAL A 165 -3.00 6.38 -15.01
N SER A 166 -3.14 7.02 -16.16
CA SER A 166 -2.04 7.57 -16.96
C SER A 166 -2.26 9.05 -17.22
N LEU A 167 -1.17 9.79 -17.37
CA LEU A 167 -1.21 11.21 -17.75
C LEU A 167 -0.97 11.43 -19.25
N GLU A 168 -0.85 10.36 -20.01
CA GLU A 168 -0.70 10.36 -21.47
C GLU A 168 -2.06 10.63 -22.14
N ASN A 169 -2.20 11.79 -22.78
CA ASN A 169 -3.47 12.25 -23.36
C ASN A 169 -3.53 12.11 -24.88
N ASP A 170 -2.50 11.61 -25.55
CA ASP A 170 -2.55 11.32 -26.98
C ASP A 170 -3.36 10.05 -27.23
N VAL A 171 -4.33 10.12 -28.15
CA VAL A 171 -5.23 9.00 -28.48
C VAL A 171 -4.45 7.75 -28.91
N SER A 172 -3.36 7.91 -29.66
CA SER A 172 -2.51 6.78 -30.07
C SER A 172 -1.85 6.09 -28.88
N ASN A 173 -1.40 6.86 -27.88
CA ASN A 173 -0.81 6.33 -26.67
C ASN A 173 -1.88 5.67 -25.77
N ILE A 174 -3.09 6.25 -25.71
CA ILE A 174 -4.22 5.68 -24.95
C ILE A 174 -4.57 4.28 -25.46
N THR A 175 -4.70 4.13 -26.77
CA THR A 175 -5.04 2.84 -27.41
C THR A 175 -3.90 1.83 -27.29
N GLN A 176 -2.65 2.29 -27.41
CA GLN A 176 -1.47 1.44 -27.20
C GLN A 176 -1.42 0.89 -25.78
N ILE A 177 -1.63 1.72 -24.75
CA ILE A 177 -1.66 1.29 -23.36
C ILE A 177 -2.76 0.24 -23.14
N ALA A 178 -3.95 0.44 -23.71
CA ALA A 178 -5.06 -0.51 -23.61
C ALA A 178 -4.70 -1.88 -24.24
N ASP A 179 -4.06 -1.89 -25.41
CA ASP A 179 -3.58 -3.12 -26.03
C ASP A 179 -2.44 -3.77 -25.26
N GLU A 180 -1.52 -3.00 -24.72
CA GLU A 180 -0.44 -3.52 -23.84
C GLU A 180 -1.03 -4.17 -22.59
N LEU A 181 -2.00 -3.55 -21.92
CA LEU A 181 -2.72 -4.11 -20.77
C LEU A 181 -3.41 -5.43 -21.14
N ARG A 182 -4.18 -5.46 -22.23
CA ARG A 182 -4.85 -6.69 -22.69
C ARG A 182 -3.87 -7.81 -22.94
N ASN A 183 -2.69 -7.49 -23.48
CA ASN A 183 -1.64 -8.47 -23.78
C ASN A 183 -0.93 -9.02 -22.54
N VAL A 184 -1.05 -8.40 -21.37
CA VAL A 184 -0.46 -8.87 -20.11
C VAL A 184 -0.93 -10.28 -19.77
N VAL A 185 -2.20 -10.61 -20.03
CA VAL A 185 -2.79 -11.92 -19.76
C VAL A 185 -2.87 -12.82 -21.00
N SER A 186 -2.25 -12.43 -22.13
CA SER A 186 -2.26 -13.24 -23.38
C SER A 186 -1.67 -14.63 -23.22
N LYS A 187 -0.70 -14.78 -22.30
CA LYS A 187 -0.21 -16.10 -21.88
C LYS A 187 -1.04 -16.61 -20.73
N PRO A 188 -1.55 -17.85 -20.78
CA PRO A 188 -2.29 -18.45 -19.68
C PRO A 188 -1.54 -18.34 -18.35
N ILE A 189 -2.27 -18.20 -17.28
CA ILE A 189 -1.71 -18.28 -15.94
C ILE A 189 -1.58 -19.75 -15.57
N MET A 190 -0.39 -20.15 -15.16
CA MET A 190 -0.13 -21.51 -14.72
C MET A 190 -0.51 -21.66 -13.25
N ILE A 191 -1.45 -22.54 -12.96
CA ILE A 191 -1.90 -22.87 -11.62
C ILE A 191 -1.79 -24.38 -11.46
N ASP A 192 -0.93 -24.84 -10.56
CA ASP A 192 -0.70 -26.28 -10.31
C ASP A 192 -0.40 -27.04 -11.62
N ASP A 193 0.53 -26.48 -12.43
CA ASP A 193 0.92 -26.97 -13.77
C ASP A 193 -0.20 -27.01 -14.82
N LYS A 194 -1.36 -26.44 -14.52
CA LYS A 194 -2.49 -26.30 -15.47
C LYS A 194 -2.61 -24.89 -16.01
N PRO A 195 -2.77 -24.73 -17.33
CA PRO A 195 -2.96 -23.42 -17.93
C PRO A 195 -4.41 -22.93 -17.76
N PHE A 196 -4.58 -21.75 -17.17
CA PHE A 196 -5.87 -21.04 -17.07
C PHE A 196 -5.80 -19.79 -17.97
N PRO A 197 -6.55 -19.76 -19.08
CA PRO A 197 -6.66 -18.57 -19.90
C PRO A 197 -7.53 -17.54 -19.19
N LEU A 198 -6.97 -16.35 -18.96
CA LEU A 198 -7.71 -15.18 -18.50
C LEU A 198 -7.73 -14.12 -19.61
N THR A 199 -8.75 -13.29 -19.59
CA THR A 199 -8.84 -12.10 -20.46
C THR A 199 -9.14 -10.86 -19.65
N LEU A 200 -9.03 -9.69 -20.28
CA LEU A 200 -9.34 -8.42 -19.65
C LEU A 200 -10.44 -7.71 -20.43
N SER A 201 -11.42 -7.19 -19.71
CA SER A 201 -12.37 -6.19 -20.20
C SER A 201 -11.95 -4.84 -19.67
N ILE A 202 -11.69 -3.87 -20.54
CA ILE A 202 -11.12 -2.57 -20.18
C ILE A 202 -12.04 -1.46 -20.66
N GLY A 203 -12.48 -0.60 -19.73
CA GLY A 203 -13.17 0.63 -20.04
C GLY A 203 -12.25 1.82 -19.87
N ILE A 204 -12.24 2.73 -20.82
CA ILE A 204 -11.38 3.90 -20.84
C ILE A 204 -12.22 5.16 -20.71
N SER A 205 -11.80 6.06 -19.84
CA SER A 205 -12.39 7.38 -19.71
C SER A 205 -11.31 8.44 -19.65
N TYR A 206 -11.49 9.48 -20.44
CA TYR A 206 -10.67 10.68 -20.44
C TYR A 206 -11.55 11.87 -20.78
N ASP A 207 -11.48 12.91 -19.95
CA ASP A 207 -12.21 14.17 -20.25
C ASP A 207 -11.57 15.31 -19.47
N LEU A 208 -11.36 16.43 -20.15
CA LEU A 208 -10.77 17.63 -19.57
C LEU A 208 -11.77 18.30 -18.61
N GLY A 209 -11.37 18.44 -17.34
CA GLY A 209 -12.13 19.19 -16.34
C GLY A 209 -13.30 18.45 -15.71
N LYS A 210 -13.41 17.14 -15.86
CA LYS A 210 -14.41 16.34 -15.17
C LYS A 210 -13.89 15.85 -13.82
N ASN A 211 -14.84 15.63 -12.89
CA ASN A 211 -14.51 15.07 -11.58
C ASN A 211 -14.26 13.56 -11.66
N ARG A 212 -13.67 13.00 -10.60
CA ARG A 212 -13.32 11.57 -10.51
C ARG A 212 -14.54 10.65 -10.70
N ASP A 213 -15.72 11.02 -10.16
CA ASP A 213 -16.90 10.17 -10.21
C ASP A 213 -17.41 9.99 -11.65
N TYR A 214 -17.33 11.05 -12.45
CA TYR A 214 -17.61 10.98 -13.88
C TYR A 214 -16.62 10.06 -14.60
N LEU A 215 -15.31 10.22 -14.36
CA LEU A 215 -14.27 9.41 -14.99
C LEU A 215 -14.44 7.93 -14.65
N LEU A 216 -14.63 7.60 -13.37
CA LEU A 216 -14.79 6.22 -12.92
C LEU A 216 -16.09 5.59 -13.41
N SER A 217 -17.21 6.33 -13.40
CA SER A 217 -18.50 5.80 -13.88
C SER A 217 -18.50 5.57 -15.39
N THR A 218 -17.88 6.46 -16.15
CA THR A 218 -17.77 6.31 -17.61
C THR A 218 -16.89 5.12 -17.97
N ALA A 219 -15.73 4.97 -17.34
CA ALA A 219 -14.87 3.81 -17.51
C ALA A 219 -15.58 2.51 -17.10
N HIS A 220 -16.35 2.54 -16.00
CA HIS A 220 -17.12 1.37 -15.56
C HIS A 220 -18.16 0.93 -16.59
N ASN A 221 -18.93 1.87 -17.12
CA ASN A 221 -19.95 1.57 -18.14
C ASN A 221 -19.33 0.98 -19.41
N ALA A 222 -18.18 1.53 -19.85
CA ALA A 222 -17.45 1.01 -21.01
C ALA A 222 -16.90 -0.41 -20.75
N MET A 223 -16.28 -0.66 -19.60
CA MET A 223 -15.79 -1.99 -19.22
C MET A 223 -16.93 -3.02 -19.15
N ASP A 224 -18.05 -2.66 -18.53
CA ASP A 224 -19.23 -3.53 -18.44
C ASP A 224 -19.84 -3.84 -19.81
N TYR A 225 -19.84 -2.88 -20.72
CA TYR A 225 -20.27 -3.11 -22.10
C TYR A 225 -19.39 -4.18 -22.77
N ILE A 226 -18.06 -4.06 -22.67
CA ILE A 226 -17.13 -5.05 -23.22
C ILE A 226 -17.38 -6.42 -22.59
N ARG A 227 -17.46 -6.50 -21.26
CA ARG A 227 -17.68 -7.78 -20.54
C ARG A 227 -18.97 -8.48 -20.97
N LYS A 228 -20.07 -7.74 -21.13
CA LYS A 228 -21.36 -8.27 -21.59
C LYS A 228 -21.36 -8.73 -23.06
N ASN A 229 -20.46 -8.22 -23.87
CA ASN A 229 -20.31 -8.56 -25.28
C ASN A 229 -19.18 -9.56 -25.57
N GLY A 230 -18.79 -10.37 -24.58
CA GLY A 230 -17.83 -11.46 -24.77
C GLY A 230 -16.47 -11.24 -24.11
N GLY A 231 -16.23 -10.08 -23.48
CA GLY A 231 -14.97 -9.78 -22.81
C GLY A 231 -13.80 -9.56 -23.78
N ASN A 232 -12.58 -9.63 -23.25
CA ASN A 232 -11.31 -9.58 -24.00
C ASN A 232 -11.19 -8.37 -24.96
N GLY A 233 -11.52 -7.19 -24.48
CA GLY A 233 -11.48 -5.99 -25.31
C GLY A 233 -11.41 -4.70 -24.50
N TRP A 234 -11.40 -3.57 -25.22
CA TRP A 234 -11.43 -2.26 -24.60
C TRP A 234 -12.33 -1.29 -25.38
N GLN A 235 -12.83 -0.28 -24.72
CA GLN A 235 -13.65 0.81 -25.30
C GLN A 235 -13.39 2.10 -24.53
#